data_a9231ef1fc4134f014fc90c7786ed65e
#
_entry.id   a9231ef1fc4134f014fc90c7786ed65e
#
_cell.length_a   1.000
_cell.length_b   1.000
_cell.length_c   1.000
_cell.angle_alpha   90.00
_cell.angle_beta   90.00
_cell.angle_gamma   90.00
#
_symmetry.space_group_name_H-M   'P 1'
#
loop_
_entity.id
_entity.type
_entity.pdbx_description
1 polymer ?
#
loop_
_entity_poly.entity_id
_entity_poly.type
_entity_poly.pdbx_seq_one_letter_code
_entity_poly.pdbx_strand_id
1 'polypeptide(L)' 'MPTRPRPLLAVRLIGPTATVTTHAATIAAQLVAHYGRERVTCRTSTRTADYSGESRAYITITRKEPR' A
#
# COMPACT_ATOMS: atom_id res chain seq x y z
N MET A 1 -21.79 15.81 -4.84
CA MET A 1 -20.77 15.25 -3.95
C MET A 1 -19.78 14.43 -4.71
N PRO A 2 -18.53 14.82 -4.66
CA PRO A 2 -17.52 13.98 -5.30
C PRO A 2 -17.39 12.67 -4.54
N THR A 3 -17.33 11.59 -5.27
CA THR A 3 -17.17 10.28 -4.69
C THR A 3 -15.70 9.94 -4.68
N ARG A 4 -15.23 9.45 -3.55
CA ARG A 4 -13.85 9.00 -3.51
C ARG A 4 -13.70 7.75 -4.36
N PRO A 5 -12.64 7.66 -5.17
CA PRO A 5 -12.43 6.43 -5.92
C PRO A 5 -12.19 5.28 -4.96
N ARG A 6 -12.78 4.16 -5.27
CA ARG A 6 -12.58 2.95 -4.47
C ARG A 6 -11.25 2.33 -4.84
N PRO A 7 -10.50 1.85 -3.86
CA PRO A 7 -9.27 1.16 -4.20
C PRO A 7 -9.56 -0.15 -4.92
N LEU A 8 -8.69 -0.48 -5.85
CA LEU A 8 -8.73 -1.80 -6.49
C LEU A 8 -8.34 -2.87 -5.50
N LEU A 9 -7.41 -2.54 -4.62
CA LEU A 9 -6.86 -3.51 -3.70
C LEU A 9 -6.27 -2.77 -2.51
N ALA A 10 -6.46 -3.33 -1.34
CA ALA A 10 -5.81 -2.83 -0.13
C ALA A 10 -5.15 -4.00 0.58
N VAL A 11 -3.93 -3.80 1.01
CA VAL A 11 -3.15 -4.83 1.70
C VAL A 11 -2.71 -4.28 3.04
N ARG A 12 -2.82 -5.10 4.07
CA ARG A 12 -2.34 -4.76 5.40
C ARG A 12 -1.30 -5.77 5.83
N LEU A 13 -0.17 -5.25 6.30
CA LEU A 13 0.92 -6.08 6.80
C LEU A 13 1.14 -5.74 8.27
N ILE A 14 1.33 -6.75 9.09
CA ILE A 14 1.60 -6.58 10.52
C ILE A 14 2.76 -7.47 10.88
N GLY A 15 3.73 -6.93 11.58
CA GLY A 15 4.87 -7.71 12.03
C GLY A 15 6.01 -6.83 12.49
N PRO A 16 7.20 -7.40 12.68
CA PRO A 16 8.37 -6.61 13.07
C PRO A 16 8.63 -5.50 12.07
N THR A 17 9.04 -4.36 12.59
CA THR A 17 9.20 -3.16 11.76
C THR A 17 10.08 -3.40 10.53
N ALA A 18 11.23 -4.01 10.71
CA ALA A 18 12.15 -4.24 9.59
C ALA A 18 11.52 -5.14 8.54
N THR A 19 10.83 -6.19 8.98
CA THR A 19 10.16 -7.13 8.09
C THR A 19 9.04 -6.45 7.31
N VAL A 20 8.20 -5.70 8.02
CA VAL A 20 7.09 -5.02 7.40
C VAL A 20 7.59 -4.01 6.37
N THR A 21 8.60 -3.22 6.72
CA THR A 21 9.14 -2.22 5.82
C THR A 21 9.68 -2.85 4.54
N THR A 22 10.45 -3.93 4.69
CA THR A 22 11.04 -4.61 3.54
C THR A 22 9.98 -5.19 2.62
N HIS A 23 9.02 -5.90 3.21
CA HIS A 23 8.00 -6.56 2.39
C HIS A 23 6.99 -5.60 1.82
N ALA A 24 6.68 -4.51 2.53
CA ALA A 24 5.75 -3.52 1.99
C ALA A 24 6.29 -2.93 0.70
N ALA A 25 7.58 -2.60 0.66
CA ALA A 25 8.18 -2.06 -0.54
C ALA A 25 8.13 -3.06 -1.70
N THR A 26 8.45 -4.31 -1.42
CA THR A 26 8.44 -5.36 -2.44
C THR A 26 7.03 -5.60 -2.98
N ILE A 27 6.06 -5.71 -2.08
CA ILE A 27 4.68 -5.96 -2.48
C ILE A 27 4.14 -4.80 -3.28
N ALA A 28 4.41 -3.58 -2.84
CA ALA A 28 3.95 -2.40 -3.56
C ALA A 28 4.52 -2.38 -4.98
N ALA A 29 5.81 -2.66 -5.12
CA ALA A 29 6.45 -2.68 -6.43
C ALA A 29 5.85 -3.75 -7.33
N GLN A 30 5.60 -4.93 -6.77
CA GLN A 30 5.00 -6.02 -7.54
C GLN A 30 3.58 -5.70 -8.00
N LEU A 31 2.81 -5.07 -7.13
CA LEU A 31 1.44 -4.71 -7.47
C LEU A 31 1.40 -3.64 -8.56
N VAL A 32 2.26 -2.64 -8.43
CA VAL A 32 2.34 -1.60 -9.45
C VAL A 32 2.77 -2.19 -10.78
N ALA A 33 3.74 -3.10 -10.77
CA ALA A 33 4.19 -3.76 -11.99
C ALA A 33 3.08 -4.60 -12.61
N HIS A 34 2.30 -5.27 -11.76
CA HIS A 34 1.22 -6.13 -12.25
C HIS A 34 0.11 -5.32 -12.92
N TYR A 35 -0.31 -4.24 -12.29
CA TYR A 35 -1.41 -3.44 -12.84
C TYR A 35 -0.96 -2.44 -13.88
N GLY A 36 0.30 -2.03 -13.84
CA GLY A 36 0.81 -1.03 -14.74
C GLY A 36 0.90 0.33 -14.09
N ARG A 37 2.11 0.86 -14.03
CA ARG A 37 2.39 2.13 -13.36
C ARG A 37 1.51 3.26 -13.88
N GLU A 38 1.16 3.19 -15.17
CA GLU A 38 0.36 4.25 -15.79
C GLU A 38 -1.11 4.12 -15.50
N ARG A 39 -1.53 2.98 -14.95
CA ARG A 39 -2.95 2.71 -14.74
C ARG A 39 -3.38 2.85 -13.30
N VAL A 40 -2.44 2.75 -12.37
CA VAL A 40 -2.80 2.78 -10.96
C VAL A 40 -1.89 3.72 -10.19
N THR A 41 -2.42 4.15 -9.06
CA THR A 41 -1.65 4.90 -8.08
C THR A 41 -1.48 4.02 -6.86
N CYS A 42 -0.26 3.98 -6.32
CA CYS A 42 0.04 3.19 -5.14
C CYS A 42 0.32 4.13 -3.98
N ARG A 43 -0.34 3.86 -2.88
CA ARG A 43 -0.13 4.63 -1.66
C ARG A 43 0.27 3.67 -0.55
N THR A 44 1.35 4.01 0.14
CA THR A 44 1.82 3.19 1.25
C THR A 44 1.92 4.06 2.49
N SER A 45 1.39 3.57 3.60
CA SER A 45 1.57 4.24 4.87
C SER A 45 1.99 3.21 5.90
N THR A 46 2.79 3.65 6.86
CA THR A 46 3.32 2.77 7.88
C THR A 46 3.09 3.42 9.24
N ARG A 47 2.62 2.61 10.18
CA ARG A 47 2.46 3.05 11.56
C ARG A 47 3.23 2.10 12.46
N THR A 48 3.93 2.67 13.41
CA THR A 48 4.72 1.90 14.36
C THR A 48 3.93 1.75 15.65
N ALA A 49 3.91 0.52 16.19
CA ALA A 49 3.30 0.29 17.48
C ALA A 49 4.17 0.87 18.58
N ASP A 50 3.52 1.22 19.69
CA ASP A 50 4.19 2.02 20.70
C ASP A 50 5.32 1.32 21.43
N TYR A 51 5.28 0.00 21.57
CA TYR A 51 6.26 -0.64 22.46
C TYR A 51 6.66 -2.06 22.09
N SER A 52 6.42 -2.51 20.92
CA SER A 52 6.77 -3.90 20.62
C SER A 52 7.69 -4.05 19.43
N GLY A 53 8.14 -2.95 18.86
CA GLY A 53 8.92 -3.03 17.63
C GLY A 53 8.12 -3.52 16.45
N GLU A 54 6.83 -3.59 16.58
CA GLU A 54 5.94 -3.98 15.48
C GLU A 54 5.46 -2.77 14.72
N SER A 55 5.15 -3.01 13.47
CA SER A 55 4.59 -1.98 12.61
C SER A 55 3.45 -2.54 11.80
N ARG A 56 2.62 -1.63 11.32
CA ARG A 56 1.55 -1.95 10.39
C ARG A 56 1.77 -1.14 9.14
N ALA A 57 1.71 -1.79 8.01
CA ALA A 57 1.81 -1.10 6.74
C ALA A 57 0.52 -1.31 5.96
N TYR A 58 0.08 -0.26 5.32
CA TYR A 58 -1.12 -0.29 4.49
C TYR A 58 -0.73 0.09 3.08
N ILE A 59 -1.03 -0.76 2.13
CA ILE A 59 -0.76 -0.51 0.73
C ILE A 59 -2.09 -0.42 0.02
N THR A 60 -2.33 0.68 -0.66
CA THR A 60 -3.59 0.89 -1.37
C THR A 60 -3.28 1.13 -2.84
N ILE A 61 -3.91 0.34 -3.70
CA ILE A 61 -3.80 0.49 -5.15
C ILE A 61 -5.12 1.05 -5.65
N THR A 62 -5.05 2.21 -6.28
CA THR A 62 -6.24 2.89 -6.79
C THR A 62 -6.08 3.10 -8.28
N ARG A 63 -7.16 2.88 -9.02
CA ARG A 63 -7.14 3.11 -10.46
C ARG A 63 -7.04 4.59 -10.75
N LYS A 64 -6.16 4.95 -11.66
CA LYS A 64 -6.10 6.32 -12.14
C LYS A 64 -7.29 6.60 -13.00
N GLU A 65 -7.86 7.79 -12.83
CA GLU A 65 -8.99 8.21 -13.63
C GLU A 65 -8.50 8.63 -14.99
N PRO A 66 -9.04 8.09 -16.06
CA PRO A 66 -8.70 8.60 -17.37
C PRO A 66 -9.32 9.96 -17.58
N ARG A 67 -8.67 10.74 -18.38
CA ARG A 67 -9.14 12.08 -18.64
C ARG A 67 -9.39 12.32 -20.08
#